data_8e4bbc113a8d4077038f493baefe5dfa
#
_entry.id   8e4bbc113a8d4077038f493baefe5dfa
#
_cell.length_a   1.000
_cell.length_b   1.000
_cell.length_c   1.000
_cell.angle_alpha   90.00
_cell.angle_beta   90.00
_cell.angle_gamma   90.00
#
_symmetry.space_group_name_H-M   'P 1'
#
loop_
_entity.id
_entity.type
_entity.pdbx_description
1 polymer ?
#
loop_
_entity_poly.entity_id
_entity_poly.type
_entity_poly.pdbx_seq_one_letter_code
_entity_poly.pdbx_strand_id
1 'polypeptide(L)'
;MKDEFNDLKEMYEYAWRLIIRGTADKKSPARHPTFGTIGLLGMPELRTVVLRDANQKTASIEVHTDVKSTKVEELKLNPNVGIHIWFPSNKLQVRIKANSEIKVGDVVKEQ
;
A
#
# COMPACT_ATOMS: atom_id res chain seq x y z
N MET A 1 9.73 -23.69 -9.57
CA MET A 1 8.87 -22.53 -9.66
C MET A 1 9.22 -21.53 -8.61
N LYS A 2 9.29 -20.30 -9.04
CA LYS A 2 9.62 -19.24 -8.12
C LYS A 2 8.52 -18.95 -7.11
N ASP A 3 7.32 -19.23 -7.48
CA ASP A 3 6.17 -18.87 -6.66
C ASP A 3 5.79 -19.98 -5.68
N GLU A 4 6.62 -21.00 -5.56
CA GLU A 4 6.41 -22.00 -4.52
C GLU A 4 7.26 -21.64 -3.31
N PHE A 5 6.67 -21.71 -2.15
CA PHE A 5 7.34 -21.35 -0.91
C PHE A 5 7.20 -22.48 0.09
N ASN A 6 8.27 -22.74 0.83
CA ASN A 6 8.28 -23.80 1.80
C ASN A 6 7.52 -23.46 3.06
N ASP A 7 7.38 -22.16 3.37
CA ASP A 7 6.63 -21.75 4.55
C ASP A 7 6.14 -20.31 4.38
N LEU A 8 5.32 -19.90 5.33
CA LEU A 8 4.69 -18.57 5.28
C LEU A 8 5.70 -17.45 5.51
N LYS A 9 6.74 -17.73 6.30
CA LYS A 9 7.74 -16.71 6.55
C LYS A 9 8.48 -16.36 5.27
N GLU A 10 8.84 -17.38 4.50
CA GLU A 10 9.55 -17.17 3.25
C GLU A 10 8.70 -16.35 2.27
N MET A 11 7.42 -16.68 2.17
CA MET A 11 6.51 -15.96 1.30
C MET A 11 6.34 -14.52 1.77
N TYR A 12 6.24 -14.31 3.07
CA TYR A 12 6.08 -12.99 3.65
C TYR A 12 7.29 -12.10 3.31
N GLU A 13 8.49 -12.63 3.46
CA GLU A 13 9.69 -11.86 3.16
C GLU A 13 9.84 -11.59 1.68
N TYR A 14 9.43 -12.53 0.85
CA TYR A 14 9.46 -12.35 -0.58
C TYR A 14 8.50 -11.21 -0.98
N ALA A 15 7.31 -11.20 -0.42
CA ALA A 15 6.35 -10.14 -0.72
C ALA A 15 6.89 -8.77 -0.34
N TRP A 16 7.53 -8.66 0.84
CA TRP A 16 8.10 -7.37 1.25
C TRP A 16 9.22 -6.93 0.32
N ARG A 17 10.06 -7.86 -0.14
CA ARG A 17 11.12 -7.50 -1.07
C ARG A 17 10.55 -6.92 -2.37
N LEU A 18 9.46 -7.52 -2.86
CA LEU A 18 8.83 -6.99 -4.08
C LEU A 18 8.22 -5.62 -3.86
N ILE A 19 7.60 -5.42 -2.71
CA ILE A 19 7.00 -4.12 -2.40
C ILE A 19 8.08 -3.05 -2.27
N ILE A 20 9.15 -3.35 -1.55
CA ILE A 20 10.22 -2.38 -1.35
C ILE A 20 10.87 -2.02 -2.68
N ARG A 21 11.03 -2.99 -3.58
CA ARG A 21 11.57 -2.68 -4.91
C ARG A 21 10.72 -1.63 -5.62
N GLY A 22 9.42 -1.62 -5.40
CA GLY A 22 8.54 -0.66 -6.03
C GLY A 22 8.78 0.77 -5.61
N THR A 23 9.47 1.00 -4.50
CA THR A 23 9.79 2.36 -4.10
C THR A 23 10.91 2.96 -4.95
N ALA A 24 11.73 2.12 -5.58
CA ALA A 24 12.83 2.58 -6.42
C ALA A 24 12.58 2.33 -7.89
N ASP A 25 11.90 1.24 -8.23
CA ASP A 25 11.67 0.85 -9.62
C ASP A 25 10.30 1.33 -10.06
N LYS A 26 10.30 2.38 -10.90
CA LYS A 26 9.03 2.99 -11.34
C LYS A 26 8.22 2.05 -12.23
N LYS A 27 8.83 1.01 -12.76
CA LYS A 27 8.12 0.05 -13.60
C LYS A 27 7.54 -1.11 -12.82
N SER A 28 7.83 -1.19 -11.53
CA SER A 28 7.31 -2.27 -10.70
C SER A 28 5.80 -2.11 -10.52
N PRO A 29 5.05 -3.22 -10.56
CA PRO A 29 3.61 -3.16 -10.25
C PRO A 29 3.32 -2.60 -8.87
N ALA A 30 4.27 -2.71 -7.93
CA ALA A 30 4.06 -2.19 -6.59
C ALA A 30 4.05 -0.67 -6.53
N ARG A 31 4.54 0.01 -7.60
CA ARG A 31 4.56 1.47 -7.60
C ARG A 31 3.15 2.06 -7.58
N HIS A 32 2.17 1.35 -8.13
CA HIS A 32 0.81 1.87 -8.21
C HIS A 32 -0.17 0.85 -7.65
N PRO A 33 -0.18 0.66 -6.33
CA PRO A 33 -1.11 -0.29 -5.73
C PRO A 33 -2.54 0.22 -5.76
N THR A 34 -3.48 -0.69 -5.63
CA THR A 34 -4.87 -0.32 -5.42
C THR A 34 -5.08 -0.10 -3.93
N PHE A 35 -5.71 1.01 -3.61
CA PHE A 35 -5.90 1.45 -2.22
C PHE A 35 -7.39 1.50 -1.94
N GLY A 36 -7.84 0.77 -0.93
CA GLY A 36 -9.24 0.69 -0.57
C GLY A 36 -9.53 1.38 0.74
N THR A 37 -10.58 2.17 0.77
CA THR A 37 -11.04 2.83 1.97
C THR A 37 -12.53 2.59 2.14
N ILE A 38 -13.07 3.00 3.28
CA ILE A 38 -14.50 2.93 3.53
C ILE A 38 -15.04 4.35 3.36
N GLY A 39 -15.96 4.51 2.40
CA GLY A 39 -16.54 5.81 2.11
C GLY A 39 -17.41 6.30 3.23
N LEU A 40 -17.77 7.59 3.14
CA LEU A 40 -18.56 8.24 4.17
C LEU A 40 -19.91 7.57 4.39
N LEU A 41 -20.44 6.94 3.37
CA LEU A 41 -21.73 6.24 3.47
C LEU A 41 -21.57 4.75 3.72
N GLY A 42 -20.36 4.31 4.09
CA GLY A 42 -20.11 2.92 4.39
C GLY A 42 -19.81 2.05 3.18
N MET A 43 -19.68 2.66 2.00
CA MET A 43 -19.39 1.92 0.78
C MET A 43 -17.89 1.80 0.58
N PRO A 44 -17.42 0.64 0.09
CA PRO A 44 -16.01 0.52 -0.23
C PRO A 44 -15.64 1.40 -1.42
N GLU A 45 -14.47 2.04 -1.31
CA GLU A 45 -13.95 2.90 -2.36
C GLU A 45 -12.57 2.43 -2.74
N LEU A 46 -12.32 2.31 -4.05
CA LEU A 46 -11.04 1.82 -4.54
C LEU A 46 -10.42 2.84 -5.48
N ARG A 47 -9.11 2.98 -5.40
CA ARG A 47 -8.38 3.87 -6.30
C ARG A 47 -6.93 3.45 -6.39
N THR A 48 -6.26 3.91 -7.43
CA THR A 48 -4.84 3.69 -7.59
C THR A 48 -4.09 4.83 -6.93
N VAL A 49 -3.05 4.50 -6.17
CA VAL A 49 -2.22 5.49 -5.51
C VAL A 49 -0.76 5.25 -5.89
N VAL A 50 0.12 6.14 -5.45
CA VAL A 50 1.54 6.02 -5.75
C VAL A 50 2.27 5.59 -4.48
N LEU A 51 3.01 4.50 -4.58
CA LEU A 51 3.84 4.02 -3.47
C LEU A 51 5.03 4.94 -3.29
N ARG A 52 5.24 5.43 -2.06
CA ARG A 52 6.33 6.33 -1.77
C ARG A 52 7.41 5.66 -0.95
N ASP A 53 7.02 4.84 0.01
CA ASP A 53 7.99 4.21 0.89
C ASP A 53 7.40 2.94 1.46
N ALA A 54 8.27 2.04 1.86
CA ALA A 54 7.85 0.77 2.47
C ALA A 54 8.96 0.33 3.40
N ASN A 55 8.58 -0.06 4.61
CA ASN A 55 9.53 -0.45 5.63
C ASN A 55 9.05 -1.73 6.30
N GLN A 56 9.78 -2.81 6.09
CA GLN A 56 9.38 -4.11 6.63
C GLN A 56 9.51 -4.14 8.16
N LYS A 57 10.52 -3.48 8.71
CA LYS A 57 10.75 -3.54 10.15
C LYS A 57 9.60 -2.93 10.92
N THR A 58 9.03 -1.84 10.41
CA THR A 58 7.90 -1.19 11.06
C THR A 58 6.58 -1.66 10.47
N ALA A 59 6.62 -2.51 9.45
CA ALA A 59 5.44 -3.00 8.75
C ALA A 59 4.58 -1.83 8.28
N SER A 60 5.22 -0.86 7.63
CA SER A 60 4.53 0.36 7.21
C SER A 60 4.75 0.62 5.72
N ILE A 61 3.75 1.23 5.12
CA ILE A 61 3.77 1.60 3.70
C ILE A 61 3.24 3.02 3.62
N GLU A 62 3.95 3.84 2.84
CA GLU A 62 3.54 5.22 2.64
C GLU A 62 3.09 5.40 1.21
N VAL A 63 1.91 5.97 1.02
CA VAL A 63 1.38 6.26 -0.31
C VAL A 63 1.01 7.72 -0.41
N HIS A 64 1.06 8.26 -1.62
CA HIS A 64 0.68 9.63 -1.87
C HIS A 64 -0.81 9.70 -2.17
N THR A 65 -1.47 10.69 -1.60
CA THR A 65 -2.85 10.98 -1.92
C THR A 65 -3.06 12.49 -1.93
N ASP A 66 -4.08 12.90 -2.65
CA ASP A 66 -4.45 14.31 -2.71
C ASP A 66 -5.14 14.68 -1.40
N VAL A 67 -4.58 15.66 -0.69
CA VAL A 67 -5.12 16.07 0.61
C VAL A 67 -6.50 16.70 0.50
N LYS A 68 -6.85 17.16 -0.70
CA LYS A 68 -8.17 17.77 -0.91
C LYS A 68 -9.26 16.77 -1.28
N SER A 69 -8.89 15.49 -1.44
CA SER A 69 -9.88 14.50 -1.81
C SER A 69 -10.74 14.12 -0.62
N THR A 70 -11.94 13.63 -0.91
CA THR A 70 -12.81 13.15 0.15
C THR A 70 -12.22 11.98 0.90
N LYS A 71 -11.19 11.36 0.33
CA LYS A 71 -10.51 10.24 0.97
C LYS A 71 -9.92 10.63 2.32
N VAL A 72 -9.45 11.89 2.45
CA VAL A 72 -8.88 12.32 3.72
C VAL A 72 -9.94 12.30 4.81
N GLU A 73 -11.15 12.78 4.50
CA GLU A 73 -12.23 12.75 5.47
C GLU A 73 -12.68 11.34 5.78
N GLU A 74 -12.70 10.47 4.76
CA GLU A 74 -13.04 9.09 4.96
C GLU A 74 -12.09 8.41 5.93
N LEU A 75 -10.79 8.68 5.78
CA LEU A 75 -9.78 8.08 6.65
C LEU A 75 -9.85 8.59 8.08
N LYS A 76 -10.27 9.85 8.27
CA LYS A 76 -10.43 10.37 9.61
C LYS A 76 -11.57 9.68 10.34
N LEU A 77 -12.62 9.33 9.64
CA LEU A 77 -13.76 8.65 10.24
C LEU A 77 -13.52 7.16 10.38
N ASN A 78 -12.81 6.57 9.43
CA ASN A 78 -12.52 5.13 9.45
C ASN A 78 -11.11 4.91 8.91
N PRO A 79 -10.14 4.70 9.78
CA PRO A 79 -8.75 4.55 9.35
C PRO A 79 -8.40 3.20 8.75
N ASN A 80 -9.33 2.25 8.76
CA ASN A 80 -9.05 0.93 8.20
C ASN A 80 -8.95 1.00 6.70
N VAL A 81 -7.87 0.43 6.13
CA VAL A 81 -7.63 0.46 4.70
C VAL A 81 -7.20 -0.90 4.21
N GLY A 82 -7.33 -1.10 2.90
CA GLY A 82 -6.82 -2.28 2.24
C GLY A 82 -5.92 -1.86 1.09
N ILE A 83 -4.90 -2.67 0.84
CA ILE A 83 -3.98 -2.44 -0.26
C ILE A 83 -3.87 -3.72 -1.06
N HIS A 84 -3.91 -3.60 -2.38
CA HIS A 84 -3.83 -4.74 -3.27
C HIS A 84 -2.79 -4.48 -4.34
N ILE A 85 -1.91 -5.47 -4.54
CA ILE A 85 -0.90 -5.40 -5.58
C ILE A 85 -0.90 -6.72 -6.32
N TRP A 86 -0.95 -6.66 -7.66
CA TRP A 86 -0.83 -7.84 -8.49
C TRP A 86 0.50 -7.80 -9.22
N PHE A 87 1.31 -8.84 -9.04
CA PHE A 87 2.61 -8.98 -9.69
C PHE A 87 2.47 -10.04 -10.79
N PRO A 88 2.20 -9.62 -12.03
CA PRO A 88 1.92 -10.62 -13.09
C PRO A 88 3.09 -11.51 -13.40
N SER A 89 4.32 -10.99 -13.42
CA SER A 89 5.49 -11.81 -13.72
C SER A 89 5.74 -12.88 -12.66
N ASN A 90 5.36 -12.60 -11.44
CA ASN A 90 5.56 -13.53 -10.33
C ASN A 90 4.30 -14.34 -10.04
N LYS A 91 3.19 -14.00 -10.71
CA LYS A 91 1.89 -14.62 -10.46
C LYS A 91 1.57 -14.59 -8.98
N LEU A 92 1.79 -13.42 -8.38
CA LEU A 92 1.62 -13.24 -6.94
C LEU A 92 0.66 -12.09 -6.69
N GLN A 93 -0.30 -12.33 -5.80
CA GLN A 93 -1.22 -11.30 -5.34
C GLN A 93 -0.91 -11.02 -3.89
N VAL A 94 -0.77 -9.73 -3.55
CA VAL A 94 -0.55 -9.31 -2.18
C VAL A 94 -1.73 -8.47 -1.74
N ARG A 95 -2.33 -8.84 -0.62
CA ARG A 95 -3.41 -8.08 -0.02
C ARG A 95 -3.01 -7.72 1.40
N ILE A 96 -3.15 -6.45 1.73
CA ILE A 96 -2.73 -5.95 3.03
C ILE A 96 -3.92 -5.24 3.68
N LYS A 97 -4.16 -5.56 4.94
CA LYS A 97 -5.12 -4.83 5.76
C LYS A 97 -4.33 -4.01 6.76
N ALA A 98 -4.67 -2.74 6.89
CA ALA A 98 -3.88 -1.85 7.72
C ALA A 98 -4.72 -0.73 8.28
N ASN A 99 -4.16 -0.02 9.24
CA ASN A 99 -4.69 1.25 9.72
C ASN A 99 -3.90 2.37 9.10
N SER A 100 -4.59 3.44 8.75
CA SER A 100 -3.94 4.56 8.10
C SER A 100 -3.64 5.67 9.09
N GLU A 101 -2.62 6.44 8.75
CA GLU A 101 -2.26 7.65 9.46
C GLU A 101 -2.02 8.73 8.42
N ILE A 102 -2.65 9.88 8.60
CA ILE A 102 -2.55 10.95 7.62
C ILE A 102 -1.42 11.88 8.01
N LYS A 103 -0.52 12.15 7.05
CA LYS A 103 0.57 13.08 7.25
C LYS A 103 0.45 14.20 6.23
N VAL A 104 0.53 15.43 6.72
CA VAL A 104 0.46 16.59 5.83
C VAL A 104 1.77 16.73 5.08
N GLY A 105 1.68 17.02 3.78
CA GLY A 105 2.85 17.04 2.94
C GLY A 105 3.96 17.96 3.39
N ASP A 106 3.61 19.15 3.88
CA ASP A 106 4.63 20.09 4.32
C ASP A 106 5.40 19.56 5.52
N VAL A 107 4.70 18.90 6.43
CA VAL A 107 5.36 18.31 7.59
C VAL A 107 6.32 17.22 7.14
N VAL A 108 5.90 16.42 6.18
CA VAL A 108 6.73 15.33 5.66
C VAL A 108 7.99 15.88 5.02
N LYS A 109 7.86 16.97 4.27
CA LYS A 109 9.01 17.53 3.58
C LYS A 109 10.09 18.05 4.53
N GLU A 110 9.68 18.49 5.70
CA GLU A 110 10.62 19.05 6.66
C GLU A 110 11.41 17.99 7.40
N GLN A 111 11.03 16.76 7.25
CA GLN A 111 11.72 15.67 7.89
C GLN A 111 12.72 15.04 6.95
#